data_903573487e6c928ccb37c47669b45456
#
_entry.id   903573487e6c928ccb37c47669b45456
#
_cell.length_a   1.000
_cell.length_b   1.000
_cell.length_c   1.000
_cell.angle_alpha   90.00
_cell.angle_beta   90.00
_cell.angle_gamma   90.00
#
_symmetry.space_group_name_H-M   'P 1'
#
loop_
_entity.id
_entity.type
_entity.pdbx_description
1 polymer ?
#
loop_
_entity_poly.entity_id
_entity_poly.type
_entity_poly.pdbx_seq_one_letter_code
_entity_poly.pdbx_strand_id
1 'polypeptide(L)'
;MKKIYAYFSILFISFCSCKEEENVAEPPRDVAEQVSREEIELEEFLSSHYYNYEDFQASDISAEIIIDSLLESNAGKITLIDQVEKKFVKVKTSSGDLINHPIYTLVAKEGSGQSPSKADSTYVSYKGILLNKSQFDRSFEPIWFDLTSVVRGFREGLGDFKSGEFTVDQNNIATFSNYGQGIIFMPSGLGYYNNNSGAIPEYSPLIFVINLYLVKKTDHDGDGILSGFEYDNDGDGLPDDTDDDGLVDYLDSD
;
A
#
# COMPACT_ATOMS: atom_id res chain seq x y z
N MET A 1 -81.89 -17.48 -44.94
CA MET A 1 -81.41 -16.95 -43.64
C MET A 1 -80.09 -17.58 -43.32
N LYS A 2 -78.95 -16.85 -43.51
CA LYS A 2 -77.59 -17.33 -43.22
C LYS A 2 -77.20 -16.76 -41.87
N LYS A 3 -76.91 -17.65 -40.90
CA LYS A 3 -76.41 -17.27 -39.59
C LYS A 3 -74.87 -17.10 -39.69
N ILE A 4 -74.39 -15.89 -39.36
CA ILE A 4 -72.97 -15.54 -39.25
C ILE A 4 -72.59 -15.76 -37.81
N TYR A 5 -71.60 -16.66 -37.54
CA TYR A 5 -71.00 -16.85 -36.27
C TYR A 5 -69.71 -16.00 -36.24
N ALA A 6 -69.66 -15.00 -35.35
CA ALA A 6 -68.48 -14.20 -35.08
C ALA A 6 -67.63 -14.93 -34.03
N TYR A 7 -66.39 -15.33 -34.39
CA TYR A 7 -65.44 -15.84 -33.46
C TYR A 7 -64.69 -14.67 -32.81
N PHE A 8 -64.87 -14.52 -31.50
CA PHE A 8 -64.16 -13.53 -30.69
C PHE A 8 -62.85 -14.18 -30.18
N SER A 9 -61.74 -13.81 -30.82
CA SER A 9 -60.41 -14.32 -30.44
C SER A 9 -59.89 -13.49 -29.29
N ILE A 10 -59.84 -14.04 -28.06
CA ILE A 10 -59.26 -13.40 -26.89
C ILE A 10 -57.75 -13.60 -26.95
N LEU A 11 -57.01 -12.49 -27.21
CA LEU A 11 -55.55 -12.45 -27.20
C LEU A 11 -55.07 -12.35 -25.74
N PHE A 12 -54.53 -13.41 -25.21
CA PHE A 12 -53.94 -13.48 -23.87
C PHE A 12 -52.53 -12.87 -23.91
N ILE A 13 -52.38 -11.60 -23.50
CA ILE A 13 -51.08 -10.94 -23.38
C ILE A 13 -50.49 -11.36 -22.02
N SER A 14 -49.55 -12.30 -22.05
CA SER A 14 -48.74 -12.65 -20.88
C SER A 14 -47.70 -11.55 -20.62
N PHE A 15 -47.94 -10.73 -19.62
CA PHE A 15 -46.89 -9.85 -19.09
C PHE A 15 -45.86 -10.71 -18.37
N CYS A 16 -44.74 -10.96 -19.03
CA CYS A 16 -43.54 -11.49 -18.40
C CYS A 16 -42.89 -10.30 -17.66
N SER A 17 -43.19 -10.16 -16.37
CA SER A 17 -42.48 -9.22 -15.49
C SER A 17 -41.10 -9.81 -15.22
N CYS A 18 -40.10 -9.34 -15.94
CA CYS A 18 -38.69 -9.49 -15.50
C CYS A 18 -38.57 -8.65 -14.22
N LYS A 19 -38.47 -9.30 -13.08
CA LYS A 19 -37.84 -8.68 -11.91
C LYS A 19 -36.39 -8.46 -12.30
N GLU A 20 -35.98 -7.22 -12.53
CA GLU A 20 -34.57 -6.83 -12.36
C GLU A 20 -34.22 -7.14 -10.90
N GLU A 21 -33.36 -8.10 -10.68
CA GLU A 21 -32.66 -8.22 -9.40
C GLU A 21 -31.84 -6.92 -9.29
N GLU A 22 -32.27 -6.00 -8.43
CA GLU A 22 -31.44 -4.89 -8.01
C GLU A 22 -30.18 -5.53 -7.44
N ASN A 23 -29.06 -5.35 -8.11
CA ASN A 23 -27.74 -5.68 -7.63
C ASN A 23 -27.45 -4.71 -6.46
N VAL A 24 -28.01 -5.02 -5.29
CA VAL A 24 -27.67 -4.30 -4.06
C VAL A 24 -26.23 -4.69 -3.74
N ALA A 25 -25.31 -3.74 -3.94
CA ALA A 25 -23.92 -3.93 -3.57
C ALA A 25 -23.86 -4.38 -2.11
N GLU A 26 -23.18 -5.47 -1.83
CA GLU A 26 -22.98 -5.92 -0.44
C GLU A 26 -22.29 -4.79 0.35
N PRO A 27 -22.72 -4.53 1.59
CA PRO A 27 -22.04 -3.54 2.41
C PRO A 27 -20.58 -3.95 2.66
N PRO A 28 -19.65 -2.99 2.78
CA PRO A 28 -18.27 -3.30 3.13
C PRO A 28 -18.20 -4.13 4.41
N ARG A 29 -17.20 -5.02 4.49
CA ARG A 29 -16.94 -5.83 5.69
C ARG A 29 -16.63 -4.92 6.88
N ASP A 30 -16.88 -5.39 8.10
CA ASP A 30 -16.43 -4.71 9.30
C ASP A 30 -14.92 -4.56 9.31
N VAL A 31 -14.44 -3.34 9.59
CA VAL A 31 -13.01 -3.01 9.48
C VAL A 31 -12.18 -3.76 10.50
N ALA A 32 -12.64 -3.87 11.77
CA ALA A 32 -11.89 -4.52 12.82
C ALA A 32 -11.79 -6.04 12.60
N GLU A 33 -12.89 -6.65 12.12
CA GLU A 33 -12.91 -8.07 11.76
C GLU A 33 -11.98 -8.35 10.58
N GLN A 34 -12.01 -7.49 9.53
CA GLN A 34 -11.18 -7.65 8.35
C GLN A 34 -9.69 -7.50 8.69
N VAL A 35 -9.33 -6.49 9.50
CA VAL A 35 -7.95 -6.30 9.98
C VAL A 35 -7.44 -7.53 10.72
N SER A 36 -8.25 -8.07 11.66
CA SER A 36 -7.85 -9.26 12.43
C SER A 36 -7.65 -10.49 11.54
N ARG A 37 -8.45 -10.65 10.51
CA ARG A 37 -8.29 -11.74 9.53
C ARG A 37 -7.01 -11.59 8.73
N GLU A 38 -6.77 -10.40 8.20
CA GLU A 38 -5.59 -10.13 7.36
C GLU A 38 -4.29 -10.13 8.16
N GLU A 39 -4.33 -9.80 9.45
CA GLU A 39 -3.18 -9.96 10.34
C GLU A 39 -2.75 -11.43 10.42
N ILE A 40 -3.71 -12.36 10.57
CA ILE A 40 -3.43 -13.80 10.56
C ILE A 40 -2.85 -14.23 9.21
N GLU A 41 -3.45 -13.81 8.09
CA GLU A 41 -2.99 -14.15 6.74
C GLU A 41 -1.56 -13.63 6.49
N LEU A 42 -1.25 -12.40 6.94
CA LEU A 42 0.09 -11.82 6.84
C LEU A 42 1.10 -12.59 7.70
N GLU A 43 0.77 -12.93 8.95
CA GLU A 43 1.66 -13.67 9.84
C GLU A 43 1.89 -15.12 9.37
N GLU A 44 0.88 -15.77 8.79
CA GLU A 44 1.03 -17.08 8.13
C GLU A 44 1.98 -16.98 6.93
N PHE A 45 1.84 -15.95 6.09
CA PHE A 45 2.76 -15.70 4.98
C PHE A 45 4.19 -15.47 5.49
N LEU A 46 4.37 -14.57 6.46
CA LEU A 46 5.66 -14.23 7.04
C LEU A 46 6.35 -15.43 7.70
N SER A 47 5.57 -16.31 8.34
CA SER A 47 6.09 -17.53 8.99
C SER A 47 6.47 -18.64 8.02
N SER A 48 5.90 -18.63 6.81
CA SER A 48 6.11 -19.67 5.79
C SER A 48 7.04 -19.25 4.65
N HIS A 49 7.54 -18.03 4.69
CA HIS A 49 8.43 -17.49 3.66
C HIS A 49 9.73 -16.93 4.27
N TYR A 50 10.75 -16.81 3.40
CA TYR A 50 12.03 -16.15 3.68
C TYR A 50 12.41 -15.27 2.48
N TYR A 51 13.43 -14.43 2.64
CA TYR A 51 14.06 -13.74 1.50
C TYR A 51 15.53 -14.13 1.38
N ASN A 52 16.17 -13.81 0.28
CA ASN A 52 17.57 -14.10 0.00
C ASN A 52 18.53 -13.24 0.82
N TYR A 53 18.39 -13.24 2.16
CA TYR A 53 19.17 -12.39 3.10
C TYR A 53 20.68 -12.58 3.00
N GLU A 54 21.14 -13.74 2.54
CA GLU A 54 22.58 -14.04 2.39
C GLU A 54 23.23 -13.15 1.32
N ASP A 55 22.47 -12.71 0.30
CA ASP A 55 22.95 -11.82 -0.75
C ASP A 55 23.18 -10.38 -0.25
N PHE A 56 22.68 -10.06 0.93
CA PHE A 56 22.78 -8.73 1.56
C PHE A 56 23.83 -8.66 2.67
N GLN A 57 24.65 -9.71 2.85
CA GLN A 57 25.69 -9.77 3.88
C GLN A 57 26.85 -8.81 3.61
N ALA A 58 27.12 -8.45 2.36
CA ALA A 58 28.15 -7.49 1.99
C ALA A 58 27.53 -6.08 1.79
N SER A 59 28.14 -5.07 2.39
CA SER A 59 27.59 -3.69 2.45
C SER A 59 27.53 -2.97 1.10
N ASP A 60 28.28 -3.43 0.11
CA ASP A 60 28.43 -2.80 -1.21
C ASP A 60 27.59 -3.47 -2.31
N ILE A 61 26.91 -4.57 -2.00
CA ILE A 61 26.09 -5.32 -2.96
C ILE A 61 24.64 -4.84 -2.89
N SER A 62 24.07 -4.46 -4.04
CA SER A 62 22.64 -4.26 -4.24
C SER A 62 22.11 -5.44 -5.03
N ALA A 63 21.50 -6.41 -4.31
CA ALA A 63 20.84 -7.55 -4.91
C ALA A 63 19.34 -7.29 -5.09
N GLU A 64 18.67 -7.97 -6.02
CA GLU A 64 17.22 -8.01 -6.06
C GLU A 64 16.70 -8.82 -4.88
N ILE A 65 15.74 -8.28 -4.13
CA ILE A 65 15.09 -9.04 -3.06
C ILE A 65 14.14 -10.08 -3.68
N ILE A 66 14.36 -11.33 -3.32
CA ILE A 66 13.57 -12.48 -3.75
C ILE A 66 12.90 -13.10 -2.54
N ILE A 67 11.57 -13.17 -2.55
CA ILE A 67 10.77 -13.85 -1.52
C ILE A 67 10.43 -15.25 -2.02
N ASP A 68 10.76 -16.27 -1.21
CA ASP A 68 10.44 -17.66 -1.53
C ASP A 68 9.88 -18.41 -0.32
N SER A 69 9.18 -19.51 -0.61
CA SER A 69 8.51 -20.34 0.40
C SER A 69 9.50 -21.26 1.09
N LEU A 70 9.31 -21.48 2.39
CA LEU A 70 10.05 -22.50 3.14
C LEU A 70 9.58 -23.91 2.70
N LEU A 71 10.46 -24.62 2.03
CA LEU A 71 10.29 -26.02 1.64
C LEU A 71 11.32 -26.90 2.36
N GLU A 72 11.22 -28.21 2.25
CA GLU A 72 12.17 -29.13 2.89
C GLU A 72 13.64 -28.82 2.54
N SER A 73 13.93 -28.39 1.31
CA SER A 73 15.26 -28.03 0.83
C SER A 73 15.85 -26.77 1.48
N ASN A 74 15.00 -25.92 2.06
CA ASN A 74 15.38 -24.63 2.66
C ASN A 74 14.76 -24.40 4.06
N ALA A 75 14.34 -25.47 4.72
CA ALA A 75 13.70 -25.43 6.04
C ALA A 75 14.57 -24.79 7.16
N GLY A 76 15.87 -24.64 6.93
CA GLY A 76 16.80 -23.99 7.87
C GLY A 76 16.97 -22.49 7.65
N LYS A 77 16.29 -21.89 6.69
CA LYS A 77 16.31 -20.44 6.45
C LYS A 77 15.55 -19.69 7.54
N ILE A 78 15.99 -18.47 7.84
CA ILE A 78 15.32 -17.59 8.80
C ILE A 78 14.03 -17.07 8.16
N THR A 79 12.91 -17.24 8.84
CA THR A 79 11.60 -16.81 8.37
C THR A 79 11.50 -15.29 8.27
N LEU A 80 10.57 -14.79 7.46
CA LEU A 80 10.32 -13.34 7.40
C LEU A 80 9.80 -12.82 8.75
N ILE A 81 8.96 -13.59 9.46
CA ILE A 81 8.39 -13.16 10.74
C ILE A 81 9.46 -12.89 11.81
N ASP A 82 10.59 -13.58 11.74
CA ASP A 82 11.73 -13.40 12.66
C ASP A 82 12.62 -12.21 12.28
N GLN A 83 12.35 -11.54 11.15
CA GLN A 83 13.19 -10.49 10.59
C GLN A 83 12.45 -9.16 10.38
N VAL A 84 11.14 -9.15 10.43
CA VAL A 84 10.32 -7.94 10.27
C VAL A 84 10.16 -7.19 11.58
N GLU A 85 10.04 -5.87 11.48
CA GLU A 85 9.51 -5.02 12.54
C GLU A 85 8.00 -4.85 12.33
N LYS A 86 7.21 -5.05 13.39
CA LYS A 86 5.76 -4.87 13.40
C LYS A 86 5.41 -3.54 14.07
N LYS A 87 4.62 -2.72 13.40
CA LYS A 87 4.06 -1.47 13.91
C LYS A 87 2.56 -1.44 13.71
N PHE A 88 1.89 -0.46 14.33
CA PHE A 88 0.47 -0.23 14.14
C PHE A 88 0.21 1.17 13.61
N VAL A 89 -0.63 1.25 12.60
CA VAL A 89 -1.10 2.49 11.99
C VAL A 89 -2.57 2.68 12.35
N LYS A 90 -2.91 3.79 13.00
CA LYS A 90 -4.31 4.11 13.31
C LYS A 90 -5.01 4.58 12.05
N VAL A 91 -6.18 4.03 11.75
CA VAL A 91 -7.03 4.45 10.63
C VAL A 91 -8.39 4.84 11.19
N LYS A 92 -8.84 6.04 10.84
CA LYS A 92 -10.18 6.52 11.22
C LYS A 92 -11.20 5.92 10.25
N THR A 93 -12.19 5.22 10.80
CA THR A 93 -13.30 4.65 10.01
C THR A 93 -14.33 5.73 9.65
N SER A 94 -15.26 5.41 8.76
CA SER A 94 -16.39 6.29 8.44
C SER A 94 -17.31 6.58 9.63
N SER A 95 -17.32 5.70 10.65
CA SER A 95 -18.03 5.92 11.92
C SER A 95 -17.26 6.81 12.90
N GLY A 96 -15.99 7.13 12.60
CA GLY A 96 -15.13 7.95 13.45
C GLY A 96 -14.26 7.13 14.42
N ASP A 97 -14.39 5.81 14.45
CA ASP A 97 -13.59 4.94 15.30
C ASP A 97 -12.15 4.83 14.77
N LEU A 98 -11.18 4.78 15.68
CA LEU A 98 -9.78 4.56 15.35
C LEU A 98 -9.44 3.06 15.45
N ILE A 99 -9.09 2.43 14.32
CA ILE A 99 -8.70 1.03 14.25
C ILE A 99 -7.20 0.93 13.96
N ASN A 100 -6.49 0.15 14.78
CA ASN A 100 -5.08 -0.14 14.58
C ASN A 100 -4.88 -1.20 13.49
N HIS A 101 -4.14 -0.86 12.45
CA HIS A 101 -3.77 -1.76 11.35
C HIS A 101 -2.31 -2.17 11.52
N PRO A 102 -1.97 -3.47 11.57
CA PRO A 102 -0.59 -3.89 11.61
C PRO A 102 0.10 -3.59 10.26
N ILE A 103 1.34 -3.14 10.33
CA ILE A 103 2.24 -3.03 9.18
C ILE A 103 3.56 -3.68 9.57
N TYR A 104 4.16 -4.42 8.65
CA TYR A 104 5.42 -5.10 8.86
C TYR A 104 6.44 -4.58 7.86
N THR A 105 7.62 -4.21 8.34
CA THR A 105 8.73 -3.72 7.51
C THR A 105 9.96 -4.57 7.72
N LEU A 106 10.70 -4.82 6.64
CA LEU A 106 11.97 -5.52 6.65
C LEU A 106 12.98 -4.64 5.93
N VAL A 107 14.04 -4.25 6.63
CA VAL A 107 15.18 -3.55 6.04
C VAL A 107 16.25 -4.57 5.70
N ALA A 108 16.36 -4.95 4.43
CA ALA A 108 17.36 -5.88 3.93
C ALA A 108 18.73 -5.21 3.80
N LYS A 109 18.74 -3.92 3.44
CA LYS A 109 19.93 -3.08 3.36
C LYS A 109 19.60 -1.68 3.87
N GLU A 110 20.36 -1.23 4.84
CA GLU A 110 20.28 0.14 5.37
C GLU A 110 20.82 1.14 4.33
N GLY A 111 20.10 2.24 4.12
CA GLY A 111 20.59 3.35 3.31
C GLY A 111 21.51 4.28 4.12
N SER A 112 22.39 5.03 3.43
CA SER A 112 23.31 5.99 4.09
C SER A 112 22.72 7.39 4.26
N GLY A 113 21.60 7.68 3.64
CA GLY A 113 20.96 8.99 3.63
C GLY A 113 19.91 9.18 4.73
N GLN A 114 18.90 10.00 4.43
CA GLN A 114 17.82 10.35 5.36
C GLN A 114 16.60 9.47 5.17
N SER A 115 15.83 9.27 6.23
CA SER A 115 14.48 8.73 6.14
C SER A 115 13.50 9.82 5.69
N PRO A 116 12.47 9.47 4.91
CA PRO A 116 11.40 10.40 4.57
C PRO A 116 10.48 10.65 5.76
N SER A 117 9.89 11.83 5.82
CA SER A 117 8.67 12.09 6.57
C SER A 117 7.45 11.60 5.78
N LYS A 118 6.26 11.61 6.39
CA LYS A 118 5.00 11.20 5.74
C LYS A 118 4.58 12.13 4.59
N ALA A 119 5.13 13.34 4.52
CA ALA A 119 4.81 14.36 3.52
C ALA A 119 5.98 14.69 2.58
N ASP A 120 7.03 13.87 2.53
CA ASP A 120 8.15 14.07 1.61
C ASP A 120 7.91 13.41 0.25
N SER A 121 8.71 13.81 -0.74
CA SER A 121 8.81 13.08 -2.01
C SER A 121 9.97 12.09 -1.97
N THR A 122 9.76 10.91 -2.54
CA THR A 122 10.74 9.81 -2.57
C THR A 122 11.01 9.35 -3.98
N TYR A 123 12.27 9.06 -4.30
CA TYR A 123 12.69 8.49 -5.58
C TYR A 123 12.95 7.01 -5.39
N VAL A 124 12.05 6.17 -5.91
CA VAL A 124 12.00 4.74 -5.62
C VAL A 124 11.82 3.90 -6.89
N SER A 125 12.40 2.71 -6.91
CA SER A 125 11.92 1.60 -7.74
C SER A 125 11.23 0.58 -6.84
N TYR A 126 10.23 -0.12 -7.35
CA TYR A 126 9.44 -1.03 -6.53
C TYR A 126 8.84 -2.17 -7.34
N LYS A 127 8.43 -3.21 -6.62
CA LYS A 127 7.61 -4.30 -7.11
C LYS A 127 6.48 -4.56 -6.11
N GLY A 128 5.23 -4.42 -6.55
CA GLY A 128 4.04 -4.72 -5.79
C GLY A 128 3.53 -6.14 -6.10
N ILE A 129 3.36 -6.97 -5.06
CA ILE A 129 2.83 -8.34 -5.18
C ILE A 129 1.75 -8.61 -4.13
N LEU A 130 0.86 -9.54 -4.43
CA LEU A 130 -0.12 -10.11 -3.50
C LEU A 130 0.50 -11.25 -2.68
N LEU A 131 -0.20 -11.75 -1.64
CA LEU A 131 0.27 -12.90 -0.85
C LEU A 131 0.47 -14.18 -1.66
N ASN A 132 -0.23 -14.34 -2.79
CA ASN A 132 -0.01 -15.45 -3.73
C ASN A 132 1.20 -15.23 -4.66
N LYS A 133 1.98 -14.19 -4.43
CA LYS A 133 3.14 -13.76 -5.21
C LYS A 133 2.83 -13.26 -6.63
N SER A 134 1.56 -13.09 -7.01
CA SER A 134 1.21 -12.45 -8.28
C SER A 134 1.56 -10.96 -8.24
N GLN A 135 2.26 -10.49 -9.25
CA GLN A 135 2.64 -9.10 -9.39
C GLN A 135 1.44 -8.28 -9.89
N PHE A 136 1.13 -7.17 -9.21
CA PHE A 136 0.09 -6.24 -9.65
C PHE A 136 0.66 -4.94 -10.22
N ASP A 137 1.89 -4.57 -9.80
CA ASP A 137 2.54 -3.35 -10.28
C ASP A 137 4.07 -3.45 -10.16
N ARG A 138 4.81 -2.67 -10.95
CA ARG A 138 6.27 -2.58 -10.88
C ARG A 138 6.79 -1.35 -11.60
N SER A 139 7.77 -0.66 -10.99
CA SER A 139 8.65 0.26 -11.69
C SER A 139 10.09 -0.21 -11.59
N PHE A 140 10.71 -0.54 -12.73
CA PHE A 140 12.13 -0.91 -12.79
C PHE A 140 13.03 0.32 -12.69
N GLU A 141 12.66 1.38 -13.42
CA GLU A 141 13.35 2.66 -13.33
C GLU A 141 12.79 3.42 -12.13
N PRO A 142 13.64 4.10 -11.35
CA PRO A 142 13.18 4.88 -10.23
C PRO A 142 12.26 6.03 -10.68
N ILE A 143 11.18 6.24 -9.93
CA ILE A 143 10.21 7.31 -10.14
C ILE A 143 10.02 8.11 -8.85
N TRP A 144 9.64 9.37 -8.99
CA TRP A 144 9.27 10.21 -7.86
C TRP A 144 7.83 9.95 -7.43
N PHE A 145 7.66 9.68 -6.14
CA PHE A 145 6.37 9.70 -5.47
C PHE A 145 6.33 10.78 -4.41
N ASP A 146 5.26 11.53 -4.41
CA ASP A 146 4.84 12.31 -3.26
C ASP A 146 4.11 11.36 -2.29
N LEU A 147 4.60 11.28 -1.05
CA LEU A 147 4.07 10.32 -0.07
C LEU A 147 2.65 10.68 0.40
N THR A 148 2.21 11.92 0.22
CA THR A 148 0.82 12.31 0.50
C THR A 148 -0.17 11.72 -0.50
N SER A 149 0.31 11.33 -1.69
CA SER A 149 -0.50 10.84 -2.82
C SER A 149 -0.44 9.33 -3.04
N VAL A 150 0.28 8.56 -2.19
CA VAL A 150 0.36 7.09 -2.28
C VAL A 150 -0.55 6.41 -1.26
N VAL A 151 -0.75 5.09 -1.41
CA VAL A 151 -1.51 4.31 -0.41
C VAL A 151 -0.84 4.41 0.95
N ARG A 152 -1.67 4.48 1.99
CA ARG A 152 -1.21 4.81 3.34
C ARG A 152 -0.11 3.89 3.85
N GLY A 153 -0.23 2.58 3.64
CA GLY A 153 0.78 1.63 4.11
C GLY A 153 2.13 1.78 3.41
N PHE A 154 2.16 2.21 2.15
CA PHE A 154 3.40 2.52 1.45
C PHE A 154 4.11 3.71 2.09
N ARG A 155 3.37 4.79 2.36
CA ARG A 155 3.86 5.99 3.06
C ARG A 155 4.39 5.66 4.47
N GLU A 156 3.58 4.97 5.28
CA GLU A 156 3.93 4.65 6.67
C GLU A 156 5.13 3.69 6.76
N GLY A 157 5.22 2.74 5.83
CA GLY A 157 6.32 1.77 5.79
C GLY A 157 7.63 2.39 5.32
N LEU A 158 7.60 3.36 4.37
CA LEU A 158 8.82 4.00 3.88
C LEU A 158 9.57 4.80 4.93
N GLY A 159 8.92 5.24 6.00
CA GLY A 159 9.57 5.94 7.11
C GLY A 159 10.67 5.13 7.80
N ASP A 160 10.67 3.80 7.68
CA ASP A 160 11.69 2.92 8.26
C ASP A 160 12.94 2.79 7.40
N PHE A 161 12.89 3.25 6.17
CA PHE A 161 14.00 3.17 5.23
C PHE A 161 14.80 4.47 5.21
N LYS A 162 16.09 4.37 4.86
CA LYS A 162 16.92 5.52 4.55
C LYS A 162 17.24 5.56 3.07
N SER A 163 17.33 6.74 2.52
CA SER A 163 17.78 6.95 1.15
C SER A 163 19.26 6.64 0.98
N GLY A 164 19.74 6.69 -0.26
CA GLY A 164 21.14 6.61 -0.61
C GLY A 164 21.74 7.96 -0.95
N GLU A 165 22.80 7.87 -1.72
CA GLU A 165 23.57 8.96 -2.28
C GLU A 165 23.55 8.87 -3.80
N PHE A 166 23.85 9.97 -4.49
CA PHE A 166 24.06 9.95 -5.94
C PHE A 166 25.26 10.80 -6.32
N THR A 167 25.91 10.42 -7.39
CA THR A 167 26.97 11.19 -8.06
C THR A 167 26.60 11.40 -9.52
N VAL A 168 27.03 12.51 -10.09
CA VAL A 168 26.83 12.82 -11.50
C VAL A 168 28.21 12.89 -12.17
N ASP A 169 28.39 12.13 -13.24
CA ASP A 169 29.64 12.12 -13.99
C ASP A 169 29.73 13.31 -14.97
N GLN A 170 30.86 13.38 -15.69
CA GLN A 170 31.10 14.46 -16.68
C GLN A 170 30.12 14.44 -17.88
N ASN A 171 29.40 13.35 -18.09
CA ASN A 171 28.40 13.18 -19.14
C ASN A 171 26.96 13.43 -18.62
N ASN A 172 26.81 13.95 -17.38
CA ASN A 172 25.54 14.12 -16.67
C ASN A 172 24.78 12.79 -16.41
N ILE A 173 25.50 11.68 -16.28
CA ILE A 173 24.91 10.39 -15.90
C ILE A 173 24.92 10.29 -14.37
N ALA A 174 23.72 10.15 -13.77
CA ALA A 174 23.56 9.93 -12.34
C ALA A 174 23.78 8.45 -12.00
N THR A 175 24.59 8.21 -10.97
CA THR A 175 24.80 6.87 -10.38
C THR A 175 24.36 6.92 -8.93
N PHE A 176 23.48 6.00 -8.52
CA PHE A 176 22.99 5.88 -7.15
C PHE A 176 23.76 4.80 -6.40
N SER A 177 24.09 5.08 -5.15
CA SER A 177 24.83 4.17 -4.28
C SER A 177 24.28 4.21 -2.86
N ASN A 178 24.58 3.17 -2.07
CA ASN A 178 24.25 3.09 -0.65
C ASN A 178 22.77 3.37 -0.32
N TYR A 179 21.85 3.04 -1.23
CA TYR A 179 20.41 3.22 -1.05
C TYR A 179 19.80 2.09 -0.21
N GLY A 180 18.72 2.41 0.51
CA GLY A 180 17.98 1.44 1.32
C GLY A 180 17.16 0.49 0.46
N GLN A 181 17.11 -0.77 0.88
CA GLN A 181 16.32 -1.83 0.23
C GLN A 181 15.56 -2.62 1.27
N GLY A 182 14.33 -3.01 0.95
CA GLY A 182 13.56 -3.87 1.84
C GLY A 182 12.14 -4.13 1.38
N ILE A 183 11.29 -4.52 2.31
CA ILE A 183 9.94 -4.98 2.03
C ILE A 183 8.97 -4.35 3.03
N ILE A 184 7.80 -3.95 2.53
CA ILE A 184 6.64 -3.53 3.33
C ILE A 184 5.53 -4.53 3.11
N PHE A 185 4.95 -5.05 4.20
CA PHE A 185 3.75 -5.90 4.19
C PHE A 185 2.64 -5.16 4.91
N MET A 186 1.48 -5.05 4.28
CA MET A 186 0.37 -4.28 4.82
C MET A 186 -0.99 -4.94 4.55
N PRO A 187 -1.97 -4.78 5.46
CA PRO A 187 -3.34 -5.21 5.22
C PRO A 187 -4.03 -4.29 4.20
N SER A 188 -5.14 -4.75 3.64
CA SER A 188 -5.92 -4.02 2.65
C SER A 188 -6.41 -2.66 3.14
N GLY A 189 -6.69 -2.52 4.43
CA GLY A 189 -7.14 -1.27 5.05
C GLY A 189 -6.09 -0.14 5.02
N LEU A 190 -4.82 -0.46 4.78
CA LEU A 190 -3.75 0.51 4.49
C LEU A 190 -3.49 0.66 2.98
N GLY A 191 -4.22 -0.05 2.13
CA GLY A 191 -4.16 -0.02 0.66
C GLY A 191 -5.49 0.37 0.04
N TYR A 192 -6.16 -0.59 -0.62
CA TYR A 192 -7.38 -0.34 -1.40
C TYR A 192 -8.67 -0.84 -0.72
N TYR A 193 -8.56 -1.58 0.39
CA TYR A 193 -9.65 -2.14 1.19
C TYR A 193 -10.68 -2.90 0.34
N ASN A 194 -11.92 -2.39 0.26
CA ASN A 194 -13.05 -2.98 -0.47
C ASN A 194 -13.14 -2.52 -1.94
N ASN A 195 -12.10 -1.88 -2.46
CA ASN A 195 -12.07 -1.43 -3.83
C ASN A 195 -11.17 -2.34 -4.67
N ASN A 196 -11.70 -2.81 -5.81
CA ASN A 196 -10.86 -3.42 -6.83
C ASN A 196 -9.98 -2.34 -7.48
N SER A 197 -8.68 -2.57 -7.60
CA SER A 197 -7.76 -1.67 -8.27
C SER A 197 -6.86 -2.43 -9.26
N GLY A 198 -7.23 -2.39 -10.53
CA GLY A 198 -6.50 -3.11 -11.58
C GLY A 198 -6.46 -4.62 -11.32
N ALA A 199 -5.28 -5.17 -11.04
CA ALA A 199 -5.08 -6.58 -10.73
C ALA A 199 -5.19 -6.92 -9.23
N ILE A 200 -5.55 -5.92 -8.38
CA ILE A 200 -5.71 -6.09 -6.93
C ILE A 200 -7.20 -6.34 -6.62
N PRO A 201 -7.58 -7.54 -6.16
CA PRO A 201 -8.94 -7.80 -5.68
C PRO A 201 -9.25 -7.05 -4.39
N GLU A 202 -10.54 -6.90 -4.07
CA GLU A 202 -10.99 -6.42 -2.76
C GLU A 202 -10.35 -7.20 -1.62
N TYR A 203 -10.09 -6.50 -0.50
CA TYR A 203 -9.59 -7.10 0.75
C TYR A 203 -8.29 -7.89 0.57
N SER A 204 -7.40 -7.39 -0.30
CA SER A 204 -6.11 -8.01 -0.55
C SER A 204 -5.01 -7.32 0.26
N PRO A 205 -4.29 -8.04 1.14
CA PRO A 205 -3.03 -7.56 1.69
C PRO A 205 -2.00 -7.35 0.58
N LEU A 206 -1.15 -6.34 0.74
CA LEU A 206 -0.16 -5.94 -0.26
C LEU A 206 1.25 -6.11 0.27
N ILE A 207 2.16 -6.46 -0.62
CA ILE A 207 3.59 -6.55 -0.37
C ILE A 207 4.31 -5.65 -1.37
N PHE A 208 5.13 -4.72 -0.88
CA PHE A 208 6.00 -3.90 -1.71
C PHE A 208 7.47 -4.19 -1.43
N VAL A 209 8.17 -4.66 -2.43
CA VAL A 209 9.65 -4.72 -2.44
C VAL A 209 10.15 -3.39 -2.97
N ILE A 210 11.04 -2.72 -2.23
CA ILE A 210 11.38 -1.31 -2.46
C ILE A 210 12.90 -1.12 -2.48
N ASN A 211 13.34 -0.21 -3.39
CA ASN A 211 14.65 0.43 -3.34
C ASN A 211 14.41 1.94 -3.20
N LEU A 212 14.88 2.54 -2.10
CA LEU A 212 14.74 3.96 -1.80
C LEU A 212 16.05 4.69 -2.15
N TYR A 213 16.08 5.35 -3.31
CA TYR A 213 17.27 6.04 -3.82
C TYR A 213 17.46 7.41 -3.19
N LEU A 214 16.43 8.27 -3.22
CA LEU A 214 16.52 9.64 -2.72
C LEU A 214 15.26 10.04 -1.95
N VAL A 215 15.43 11.02 -1.07
CA VAL A 215 14.35 11.74 -0.38
C VAL A 215 14.50 13.23 -0.69
N LYS A 216 13.40 13.87 -1.04
CA LYS A 216 13.28 15.32 -1.19
C LYS A 216 12.29 15.82 -0.14
N LYS A 217 12.76 16.69 0.75
CA LYS A 217 11.91 17.41 1.69
C LYS A 217 10.99 18.35 0.91
N THR A 218 9.70 18.34 1.23
CA THR A 218 8.68 19.14 0.56
C THR A 218 8.10 20.20 1.50
N ASP A 219 7.69 21.28 0.90
CA ASP A 219 6.94 22.39 1.44
C ASP A 219 5.80 22.59 0.43
N HIS A 220 4.58 22.10 0.77
CA HIS A 220 3.51 21.98 -0.22
C HIS A 220 2.74 23.28 -0.42
N ASP A 221 2.58 24.09 0.63
CA ASP A 221 1.87 25.38 0.60
C ASP A 221 2.81 26.56 0.30
N GLY A 222 4.13 26.36 0.51
CA GLY A 222 5.15 27.34 0.17
C GLY A 222 5.35 28.42 1.24
N ASP A 223 4.97 28.16 2.47
CA ASP A 223 5.07 29.11 3.59
C ASP A 223 6.50 29.19 4.19
N GLY A 224 7.35 28.19 3.85
CA GLY A 224 8.74 28.06 4.30
C GLY A 224 8.93 27.07 5.46
N ILE A 225 7.88 26.44 5.96
CA ILE A 225 7.93 25.31 6.87
C ILE A 225 7.89 24.03 6.01
N LEU A 226 8.64 23.00 6.40
CA LEU A 226 8.60 21.74 5.67
C LEU A 226 7.36 20.95 6.10
N SER A 227 6.58 20.47 5.13
CA SER A 227 5.33 19.74 5.36
C SER A 227 5.45 18.54 6.31
N GLY A 228 6.65 17.95 6.43
CA GLY A 228 6.91 16.88 7.39
C GLY A 228 6.90 17.34 8.86
N PHE A 229 7.02 18.64 9.14
CA PHE A 229 6.90 19.20 10.48
C PHE A 229 5.48 19.63 10.84
N GLU A 230 4.60 19.72 9.84
CA GLU A 230 3.21 20.15 9.99
C GLU A 230 2.24 18.96 9.95
N TYR A 231 2.71 17.82 9.45
CA TYR A 231 1.85 16.69 9.11
C TYR A 231 1.16 16.04 10.34
N ASP A 232 1.84 15.95 11.48
CA ASP A 232 1.38 15.16 12.65
C ASP A 232 2.07 15.70 13.91
N ASN A 233 1.66 16.90 14.36
CA ASN A 233 2.26 17.61 15.49
C ASN A 233 1.78 17.05 16.83
N ASP A 234 0.55 16.53 16.87
CA ASP A 234 -0.04 15.94 18.08
C ASP A 234 0.36 14.46 18.29
N GLY A 235 0.95 13.82 17.30
CA GLY A 235 1.47 12.45 17.36
C GLY A 235 0.40 11.36 17.27
N ASP A 236 -0.78 11.68 16.76
CA ASP A 236 -1.87 10.70 16.62
C ASP A 236 -1.76 9.84 15.35
N GLY A 237 -0.87 10.23 14.44
CA GLY A 237 -0.57 9.54 13.18
C GLY A 237 -1.45 9.99 12.00
N LEU A 238 -2.26 11.02 12.17
CA LEU A 238 -3.10 11.62 11.12
C LEU A 238 -2.56 13.01 10.76
N PRO A 239 -2.93 13.55 9.59
CA PRO A 239 -2.63 14.94 9.28
C PRO A 239 -3.41 15.88 10.21
N ASP A 240 -2.72 16.88 10.74
CA ASP A 240 -3.34 17.92 11.57
C ASP A 240 -4.11 18.94 10.72
N ASP A 241 -5.13 19.55 11.35
CA ASP A 241 -5.93 20.68 10.87
C ASP A 241 -6.14 21.57 12.12
N THR A 242 -5.19 22.49 12.37
CA THR A 242 -5.07 23.17 13.66
C THR A 242 -6.16 24.20 13.89
N ASP A 243 -6.66 24.83 12.84
CA ASP A 243 -7.69 25.87 12.93
C ASP A 243 -9.12 25.36 12.61
N ASP A 244 -9.24 24.04 12.29
CA ASP A 244 -10.51 23.34 11.99
C ASP A 244 -11.25 23.92 10.76
N ASP A 245 -10.53 24.45 9.76
CA ASP A 245 -11.15 25.01 8.55
C ASP A 245 -11.42 23.95 7.47
N GLY A 246 -10.85 22.75 7.63
CA GLY A 246 -10.98 21.58 6.77
C GLY A 246 -9.84 21.41 5.76
N LEU A 247 -8.82 22.27 5.80
CA LEU A 247 -7.54 22.11 5.10
C LEU A 247 -6.50 21.65 6.12
N VAL A 248 -5.72 20.65 5.77
CA VAL A 248 -4.69 20.14 6.69
C VAL A 248 -3.47 21.06 6.71
N ASP A 249 -2.83 21.22 7.87
CA ASP A 249 -1.75 22.18 8.13
C ASP A 249 -0.65 22.19 7.04
N TYR A 250 -0.22 21.03 6.57
CA TYR A 250 0.84 20.95 5.55
C TYR A 250 0.42 21.43 4.14
N LEU A 251 -0.85 21.82 3.96
CA LEU A 251 -1.39 22.41 2.72
C LEU A 251 -1.92 23.83 2.98
N ASP A 252 -1.86 24.31 4.22
CA ASP A 252 -2.44 25.55 4.66
C ASP A 252 -1.34 26.50 5.15
N SER A 253 -1.20 27.64 4.47
CA SER A 253 -0.13 28.61 4.68
C SER A 253 -0.41 29.68 5.76
N ASP A 254 -1.51 29.55 6.56
CA ASP A 254 -1.91 30.53 7.58
C ASP A 254 -1.93 30.03 9.03
#